data_4b20db4825ed8eaa7d7c30ed6d9612dd
#
_entry.id   4b20db4825ed8eaa7d7c30ed6d9612dd
#
_cell.length_a   1.000
_cell.length_b   1.000
_cell.length_c   1.000
_cell.angle_alpha   90.00
_cell.angle_beta   90.00
_cell.angle_gamma   90.00
#
_symmetry.space_group_name_H-M   'P 1'
#
loop_
_entity.id
_entity.type
_entity.pdbx_description
1 polymer ?
#
loop_
_entity_poly.entity_id
_entity_poly.type
_entity_poly.pdbx_seq_one_letter_code
_entity_poly.pdbx_strand_id
1 'polypeptide(L)'
;MESNQDQVQNEFEETTGEITALPGDDDMSALPQLITRWRKNMDEIAEVKVQVREKTKHSKTMEEAIMRIMKKNGIDALALRNSGGRVRLKEVKRPEGLGPKNLQRIFTERFNDEQQAKDLLDFINSKRASKESAKLVHESVDV
;
A
#
# COMPACT_ATOMS: atom_id res chain seq x y z
N MET A 1 9.73 10.54 40.13
CA MET A 1 8.99 10.03 38.96
C MET A 1 9.67 10.45 37.65
N GLU A 2 10.90 10.04 37.52
CA GLU A 2 11.67 10.19 36.28
C GLU A 2 12.36 8.88 36.03
N SER A 3 11.94 8.16 35.05
CA SER A 3 12.71 7.10 34.35
C SER A 3 11.80 6.06 33.71
N ASN A 4 11.27 6.39 32.55
CA ASN A 4 10.77 5.37 31.59
C ASN A 4 10.76 5.87 30.13
N GLN A 5 11.40 7.02 29.83
CA GLN A 5 11.50 7.50 28.43
C GLN A 5 12.82 7.17 27.75
N ASP A 6 13.86 6.84 28.52
CA ASP A 6 15.20 6.57 27.93
C ASP A 6 15.42 5.14 27.47
N GLN A 7 14.60 4.17 27.88
CA GLN A 7 14.76 2.78 27.46
C GLN A 7 14.14 2.45 26.08
N VAL A 8 13.14 3.21 25.66
CA VAL A 8 12.46 2.95 24.35
C VAL A 8 13.26 3.51 23.16
N GLN A 9 14.08 4.53 23.40
CA GLN A 9 14.91 5.09 22.34
C GLN A 9 16.17 4.26 22.01
N ASN A 10 16.66 3.49 22.98
CA ASN A 10 17.88 2.71 22.78
C ASN A 10 17.65 1.40 22.03
N GLU A 11 16.45 0.82 22.06
CA GLU A 11 16.12 -0.40 21.28
C GLU A 11 15.87 -0.11 19.80
N PHE A 12 15.53 1.14 19.43
CA PHE A 12 15.29 1.51 18.04
C PHE A 12 16.56 1.88 17.28
N GLU A 13 17.61 2.31 17.98
CA GLU A 13 18.90 2.66 17.36
C GLU A 13 19.79 1.43 17.07
N GLU A 14 19.66 0.35 17.83
CA GLU A 14 20.44 -0.86 17.58
C GLU A 14 20.00 -1.66 16.33
N THR A 15 18.73 -1.55 15.94
CA THR A 15 18.22 -2.25 14.74
C THR A 15 18.53 -1.51 13.44
N THR A 16 18.76 -0.20 13.49
CA THR A 16 19.10 0.60 12.29
C THR A 16 20.58 0.49 11.92
N GLY A 17 21.46 0.21 12.88
CA GLY A 17 22.91 0.08 12.64
C GLY A 17 23.32 -1.18 11.86
N GLU A 18 22.51 -2.23 11.86
CA GLU A 18 22.81 -3.49 11.15
C GLU A 18 22.49 -3.44 9.64
N ILE A 19 21.68 -2.46 9.18
CA ILE A 19 21.25 -2.38 7.78
C ILE A 19 22.28 -1.65 6.90
N THR A 20 23.21 -0.92 7.47
CA THR A 20 24.15 -0.06 6.72
C THR A 20 25.45 -0.75 6.31
N ALA A 21 25.75 -1.91 6.83
CA ALA A 21 26.92 -2.71 6.40
C ALA A 21 26.50 -3.74 5.34
N LEU A 22 26.31 -3.28 4.11
CA LEU A 22 26.24 -4.20 2.96
C LEU A 22 27.65 -4.79 2.77
N PRO A 23 27.78 -6.12 2.70
CA PRO A 23 29.07 -6.75 2.37
C PRO A 23 29.53 -6.27 0.99
N GLY A 24 30.84 -6.10 0.84
CA GLY A 24 31.43 -5.74 -0.45
C GLY A 24 31.15 -6.83 -1.51
N ASP A 25 31.30 -6.46 -2.77
CA ASP A 25 30.97 -7.30 -3.94
C ASP A 25 31.70 -8.67 -3.99
N ASP A 26 32.74 -8.86 -3.18
CA ASP A 26 33.56 -10.10 -3.16
C ASP A 26 33.18 -11.09 -2.03
N ASP A 27 32.18 -10.79 -1.21
CA ASP A 27 31.90 -11.62 -0.03
C ASP A 27 30.83 -12.70 -0.26
N MET A 28 31.18 -13.64 -1.10
CA MET A 28 30.34 -14.83 -1.37
C MET A 28 30.04 -15.65 -0.10
N SER A 29 30.86 -15.51 0.96
CA SER A 29 30.65 -16.22 2.23
C SER A 29 29.46 -15.65 3.02
N ALA A 30 29.13 -14.37 2.85
CA ALA A 30 28.00 -13.71 3.51
C ALA A 30 26.64 -13.92 2.77
N LEU A 31 26.67 -14.35 1.52
CA LEU A 31 25.47 -14.48 0.69
C LEU A 31 24.39 -15.39 1.28
N PRO A 32 24.70 -16.60 1.83
CA PRO A 32 23.66 -17.45 2.44
C PRO A 32 22.98 -16.79 3.64
N GLN A 33 23.73 -16.06 4.45
CA GLN A 33 23.19 -15.34 5.60
C GLN A 33 22.29 -14.18 5.17
N LEU A 34 22.69 -13.45 4.14
CA LEU A 34 21.88 -12.36 3.56
C LEU A 34 20.57 -12.90 2.99
N ILE A 35 20.60 -14.01 2.27
CA ILE A 35 19.39 -14.66 1.74
C ILE A 35 18.46 -15.08 2.89
N THR A 36 19.02 -15.66 3.95
CA THR A 36 18.23 -16.09 5.11
C THR A 36 17.57 -14.91 5.80
N ARG A 37 18.30 -13.81 6.01
CA ARG A 37 17.75 -12.57 6.59
C ARG A 37 16.72 -11.93 5.69
N TRP A 38 16.96 -11.90 4.41
CA TRP A 38 16.02 -11.36 3.43
C TRP A 38 14.69 -12.15 3.43
N ARG A 39 14.76 -13.49 3.44
CA ARG A 39 13.56 -14.34 3.53
C ARG A 39 12.79 -14.09 4.80
N LYS A 40 13.46 -14.09 5.95
CA LYS A 40 12.82 -13.79 7.24
C LYS A 40 12.11 -12.43 7.22
N ASN A 41 12.78 -11.41 6.71
CA ASN A 41 12.18 -10.08 6.57
C ASN A 41 10.96 -10.07 5.63
N MET A 42 11.01 -10.83 4.54
CA MET A 42 9.86 -10.96 3.63
C MET A 42 8.66 -11.65 4.30
N ASP A 43 8.89 -12.66 5.12
CA ASP A 43 7.85 -13.35 5.88
C ASP A 43 7.22 -12.41 6.93
N GLU A 44 8.03 -11.67 7.66
CA GLU A 44 7.56 -10.66 8.63
C GLU A 44 6.75 -9.55 7.95
N ILE A 45 7.19 -9.06 6.79
CA ILE A 45 6.44 -8.09 5.99
C ILE A 45 5.10 -8.66 5.55
N ALA A 46 5.06 -9.91 5.13
CA ALA A 46 3.82 -10.57 4.72
C ALA A 46 2.82 -10.66 5.89
N GLU A 47 3.29 -11.03 7.06
CA GLU A 47 2.48 -11.09 8.28
C GLU A 47 1.92 -9.71 8.68
N VAL A 48 2.77 -8.69 8.72
CA VAL A 48 2.36 -7.32 9.02
C VAL A 48 1.35 -6.80 7.99
N LYS A 49 1.51 -7.12 6.71
CA LYS A 49 0.54 -6.75 5.66
C LYS A 49 -0.83 -7.37 5.89
N VAL A 50 -0.89 -8.61 6.37
CA VAL A 50 -2.16 -9.27 6.74
C VAL A 50 -2.82 -8.52 7.89
N GLN A 51 -2.07 -8.22 8.95
CA GLN A 51 -2.58 -7.46 10.11
C GLN A 51 -3.09 -6.06 9.70
N VAL A 52 -2.33 -5.35 8.86
CA VAL A 52 -2.75 -4.03 8.33
C VAL A 52 -4.05 -4.15 7.53
N ARG A 53 -4.18 -5.18 6.69
CA ARG A 53 -5.39 -5.43 5.91
C ARG A 53 -6.61 -5.65 6.80
N GLU A 54 -6.48 -6.47 7.83
CA GLU A 54 -7.57 -6.74 8.78
C GLU A 54 -7.97 -5.49 9.56
N LYS A 55 -6.99 -4.75 10.08
CA LYS A 55 -7.24 -3.49 10.77
C LYS A 55 -7.90 -2.45 9.85
N THR A 56 -7.45 -2.34 8.61
CA THR A 56 -8.03 -1.44 7.60
C THR A 56 -9.48 -1.82 7.30
N LYS A 57 -9.77 -3.11 7.14
CA LYS A 57 -11.14 -3.61 6.93
C LYS A 57 -12.04 -3.25 8.11
N HIS A 58 -11.55 -3.48 9.33
CA HIS A 58 -12.29 -3.16 10.55
C HIS A 58 -12.54 -1.65 10.69
N SER A 59 -11.51 -0.83 10.47
CA SER A 59 -11.61 0.64 10.46
C SER A 59 -12.64 1.13 9.43
N LYS A 60 -12.62 0.57 8.23
CA LYS A 60 -13.58 0.93 7.18
C LYS A 60 -15.02 0.61 7.58
N THR A 61 -15.25 -0.53 8.21
CA THR A 61 -16.58 -0.89 8.72
C THR A 61 -17.06 0.10 9.79
N MET A 62 -16.17 0.52 10.69
CA MET A 62 -16.49 1.55 11.69
C MET A 62 -16.77 2.91 11.03
N GLU A 63 -15.96 3.33 10.06
CA GLU A 63 -16.18 4.57 9.31
C GLU A 63 -17.55 4.59 8.62
N GLU A 64 -17.93 3.50 7.97
CA GLU A 64 -19.24 3.37 7.33
C GLU A 64 -20.39 3.47 8.34
N ALA A 65 -20.24 2.87 9.52
CA ALA A 65 -21.22 2.98 10.60
C ALA A 65 -21.32 4.42 11.14
N ILE A 66 -20.20 5.08 11.37
CA ILE A 66 -20.15 6.48 11.80
C ILE A 66 -20.81 7.40 10.78
N MET A 67 -20.44 7.27 9.51
CA MET A 67 -21.02 8.06 8.43
C MET A 67 -22.53 7.87 8.32
N ARG A 68 -23.02 6.64 8.48
CA ARG A 68 -24.46 6.33 8.47
C ARG A 68 -25.18 7.03 9.60
N ILE A 69 -24.63 7.00 10.81
CA ILE A 69 -25.21 7.66 11.98
C ILE A 69 -25.21 9.18 11.82
N MET A 70 -24.10 9.75 11.34
CA MET A 70 -23.97 11.18 11.08
C MET A 70 -24.99 11.66 10.05
N LYS A 71 -25.10 10.96 8.92
CA LYS A 71 -26.08 11.27 7.87
C LYS A 71 -27.53 11.17 8.36
N LYS A 72 -27.85 10.13 9.12
CA LYS A 72 -29.19 9.93 9.68
C LYS A 72 -29.61 11.07 10.61
N ASN A 73 -28.67 11.63 11.37
CA ASN A 73 -28.92 12.68 12.36
C ASN A 73 -28.59 14.10 11.86
N GLY A 74 -28.23 14.26 10.57
CA GLY A 74 -27.88 15.56 9.99
C GLY A 74 -26.65 16.20 10.64
N ILE A 75 -25.68 15.41 11.07
CA ILE A 75 -24.47 15.87 11.75
C ILE A 75 -23.34 15.96 10.74
N ASP A 76 -22.80 17.14 10.50
CA ASP A 76 -21.69 17.36 9.58
C ASP A 76 -20.31 17.27 10.25
N ALA A 77 -20.24 17.57 11.55
CA ALA A 77 -19.01 17.53 12.31
C ALA A 77 -19.25 17.22 13.78
N LEU A 78 -18.32 16.50 14.39
CA LEU A 78 -18.31 16.14 15.81
C LEU A 78 -16.97 16.54 16.43
N ALA A 79 -17.01 17.29 17.53
CA ALA A 79 -15.82 17.61 18.31
C ALA A 79 -15.44 16.43 19.24
N LEU A 80 -14.15 16.12 19.27
CA LEU A 80 -13.60 15.07 20.12
C LEU A 80 -13.05 15.67 21.41
N ARG A 81 -13.69 15.36 22.54
CA ARG A 81 -13.33 15.96 23.85
C ARG A 81 -12.00 15.48 24.40
N ASN A 82 -11.65 14.22 24.18
CA ASN A 82 -10.48 13.59 24.83
C ASN A 82 -9.20 13.61 24.00
N SER A 83 -9.29 13.60 22.67
CA SER A 83 -8.14 13.55 21.77
C SER A 83 -7.85 14.87 21.06
N GLY A 84 -8.71 15.89 21.28
CA GLY A 84 -8.66 17.13 20.51
C GLY A 84 -9.05 16.95 19.04
N GLY A 85 -9.42 18.04 18.39
CA GLY A 85 -9.84 17.99 17.00
C GLY A 85 -11.31 17.68 16.79
N ARG A 86 -11.65 17.37 15.56
CA ARG A 86 -13.03 17.08 15.13
C ARG A 86 -13.07 16.04 14.02
N VAL A 87 -14.11 15.24 14.00
CA VAL A 87 -14.47 14.36 12.88
C VAL A 87 -15.48 15.11 12.01
N ARG A 88 -15.24 15.16 10.71
CA ARG A 88 -16.07 15.86 9.76
C ARG A 88 -16.49 14.93 8.63
N LEU A 89 -17.77 14.94 8.30
CA LEU A 89 -18.29 14.26 7.12
C LEU A 89 -17.97 15.13 5.88
N LYS A 90 -17.14 14.58 4.99
CA LYS A 90 -16.77 15.26 3.74
C LYS A 90 -17.15 14.38 2.56
N GLU A 91 -17.99 14.92 1.70
CA GLU A 91 -18.27 14.28 0.40
C GLU A 91 -17.15 14.59 -0.59
N VAL A 92 -16.54 13.57 -1.11
CA VAL A 92 -15.46 13.67 -2.10
C VAL A 92 -15.92 12.99 -3.39
N LYS A 93 -16.07 13.77 -4.44
CA LYS A 93 -16.26 13.25 -5.79
C LYS A 93 -14.88 13.02 -6.41
N ARG A 94 -14.57 11.79 -6.71
CA ARG A 94 -13.36 11.43 -7.44
C ARG A 94 -13.77 10.94 -8.83
N PRO A 95 -13.10 11.43 -9.89
CA PRO A 95 -13.30 10.86 -11.21
C PRO A 95 -12.89 9.37 -11.20
N GLU A 96 -13.56 8.59 -12.01
CA GLU A 96 -13.17 7.20 -12.22
C GLU A 96 -11.74 7.10 -12.76
N GLY A 97 -11.02 6.06 -12.35
CA GLY A 97 -9.67 5.83 -12.86
C GLY A 97 -9.66 5.53 -14.36
N LEU A 98 -8.59 5.92 -15.02
CA LEU A 98 -8.38 5.65 -16.45
C LEU A 98 -7.78 4.24 -16.66
N GLY A 99 -8.39 3.23 -16.07
CA GLY A 99 -8.03 1.84 -16.35
C GLY A 99 -8.46 1.40 -17.75
N PRO A 100 -7.92 0.28 -18.29
CA PRO A 100 -8.20 -0.16 -19.68
C PRO A 100 -9.68 -0.27 -20.00
N LYS A 101 -10.50 -0.79 -19.09
CA LYS A 101 -11.96 -0.92 -19.28
C LYS A 101 -12.66 0.43 -19.41
N ASN A 102 -12.31 1.39 -18.55
CA ASN A 102 -12.89 2.73 -18.60
C ASN A 102 -12.43 3.49 -19.83
N LEU A 103 -11.17 3.37 -20.21
CA LEU A 103 -10.66 3.97 -21.45
C LEU A 103 -11.38 3.41 -22.67
N GLN A 104 -11.57 2.09 -22.73
CA GLN A 104 -12.31 1.45 -23.84
C GLN A 104 -13.73 1.97 -23.91
N ARG A 105 -14.44 2.06 -22.78
CA ARG A 105 -15.79 2.62 -22.71
C ARG A 105 -15.83 4.07 -23.20
N ILE A 106 -14.93 4.92 -22.71
CA ILE A 106 -14.85 6.33 -23.07
C ILE A 106 -14.55 6.51 -24.56
N PHE A 107 -13.62 5.72 -25.10
CA PHE A 107 -13.26 5.78 -26.52
C PHE A 107 -14.39 5.25 -27.41
N THR A 108 -15.07 4.16 -27.00
CA THR A 108 -16.25 3.66 -27.71
C THR A 108 -17.35 4.71 -27.75
N GLU A 109 -17.58 5.40 -26.67
CA GLU A 109 -18.54 6.51 -26.61
C GLU A 109 -18.13 7.69 -27.51
N ARG A 110 -16.85 8.05 -27.52
CA ARG A 110 -16.31 9.15 -28.32
C ARG A 110 -16.32 8.87 -29.84
N PHE A 111 -15.92 7.67 -30.23
CA PHE A 111 -15.84 7.26 -31.62
C PHE A 111 -17.11 6.60 -32.16
N ASN A 112 -18.00 6.23 -31.26
CA ASN A 112 -19.20 5.45 -31.57
C ASN A 112 -18.90 4.13 -32.33
N ASP A 113 -17.73 3.57 -32.06
CA ASP A 113 -17.20 2.39 -32.69
C ASP A 113 -16.26 1.65 -31.74
N GLU A 114 -16.64 0.41 -31.37
CA GLU A 114 -15.89 -0.41 -30.42
C GLU A 114 -14.53 -0.87 -31.00
N GLN A 115 -14.46 -1.11 -32.30
CA GLN A 115 -13.23 -1.53 -32.95
C GLN A 115 -12.18 -0.43 -32.96
N GLN A 116 -12.57 0.80 -33.23
CA GLN A 116 -11.66 1.95 -33.17
C GLN A 116 -11.17 2.21 -31.74
N ALA A 117 -12.02 2.04 -30.73
CA ALA A 117 -11.63 2.15 -29.35
C ALA A 117 -10.57 1.11 -28.96
N LYS A 118 -10.75 -0.13 -29.39
CA LYS A 118 -9.79 -1.22 -29.16
C LYS A 118 -8.47 -0.97 -29.87
N ASP A 119 -8.49 -0.57 -31.12
CA ASP A 119 -7.30 -0.27 -31.91
C ASP A 119 -6.50 0.87 -31.27
N LEU A 120 -7.17 1.90 -30.75
CA LEU A 120 -6.52 2.99 -30.06
C LEU A 120 -5.86 2.54 -28.74
N LEU A 121 -6.52 1.68 -27.97
CA LEU A 121 -5.94 1.10 -26.75
C LEU A 121 -4.71 0.24 -27.05
N ASP A 122 -4.78 -0.57 -28.08
CA ASP A 122 -3.65 -1.41 -28.54
C ASP A 122 -2.48 -0.53 -29.00
N PHE A 123 -2.76 0.56 -29.71
CA PHE A 123 -1.75 1.54 -30.10
C PHE A 123 -1.09 2.19 -28.88
N ILE A 124 -1.87 2.65 -27.90
CA ILE A 124 -1.36 3.24 -26.65
C ILE A 124 -0.46 2.24 -25.92
N ASN A 125 -0.89 1.00 -25.78
CA ASN A 125 -0.13 -0.04 -25.10
C ASN A 125 1.18 -0.37 -25.86
N SER A 126 1.15 -0.36 -27.18
CA SER A 126 2.35 -0.58 -28.02
C SER A 126 3.39 0.54 -27.90
N LYS A 127 2.95 1.77 -27.56
CA LYS A 127 3.82 2.95 -27.40
C LYS A 127 4.31 3.16 -25.97
N ARG A 128 3.78 2.43 -25.00
CA ARG A 128 4.26 2.52 -23.62
C ARG A 128 5.67 1.94 -23.51
N ALA A 129 6.59 2.75 -22.97
CA ALA A 129 7.93 2.27 -22.66
C ALA A 129 7.89 1.23 -21.53
N SER A 130 8.57 0.11 -21.74
CA SER A 130 8.81 -0.88 -20.68
C SER A 130 10.09 -0.52 -19.92
N LYS A 131 10.04 -0.64 -18.60
CA LYS A 131 11.23 -0.55 -17.76
C LYS A 131 11.65 -1.97 -17.38
N GLU A 132 12.86 -2.33 -17.71
CA GLU A 132 13.45 -3.58 -17.27
C GLU A 132 13.93 -3.41 -15.81
N SER A 133 13.59 -4.36 -14.97
CA SER A 133 14.06 -4.44 -13.58
C SER A 133 14.31 -5.88 -13.18
N ALA A 134 15.38 -6.12 -12.43
CA ALA A 134 15.64 -7.42 -11.84
C ALA A 134 14.93 -7.52 -10.47
N LYS A 135 14.39 -8.69 -10.19
CA LYS A 135 13.67 -8.98 -8.95
C LYS A 135 14.12 -10.33 -8.40
N LEU A 136 14.39 -10.37 -7.10
CA LEU A 136 14.57 -11.63 -6.39
C LEU A 136 13.22 -12.30 -6.16
N VAL A 137 13.13 -13.57 -6.52
CA VAL A 137 11.93 -14.39 -6.31
C VAL A 137 12.35 -15.63 -5.52
N HIS A 138 11.60 -15.93 -4.47
CA HIS A 138 11.71 -17.21 -3.76
C HIS A 138 10.70 -18.18 -4.36
N GLU A 139 11.20 -19.27 -4.91
CA GLU A 139 10.39 -20.38 -5.38
C GLU A 139 10.36 -21.46 -4.31
N SER A 140 9.17 -21.79 -3.81
CA SER A 140 9.00 -22.96 -2.94
C SER A 140 8.97 -24.22 -3.81
N VAL A 141 9.79 -25.19 -3.45
CA VAL A 141 9.71 -26.53 -4.06
C VAL A 141 8.60 -27.26 -3.33
N ASP A 142 7.50 -27.49 -4.02
CA ASP A 142 6.46 -28.41 -3.52
C ASP A 142 7.06 -29.82 -3.48
N VAL A 143 7.22 -30.32 -2.28
CA VAL A 143 7.72 -31.69 -2.05
C VAL A 143 6.55 -32.66 -2.08
#